data_926d791306ff620cf480c9c9e48387fb
#
_entry.id   926d791306ff620cf480c9c9e48387fb
#
_cell.length_a   1.000
_cell.length_b   1.000
_cell.length_c   1.000
_cell.angle_alpha   90.00
_cell.angle_beta   90.00
_cell.angle_gamma   90.00
#
_symmetry.space_group_name_H-M   'P 1'
#
loop_
_entity.id
_entity.type
_entity.pdbx_description
1 polymer ?
#
loop_
_entity_poly.entity_id
_entity_poly.type
_entity_poly.pdbx_seq_one_letter_code
_entity_poly.pdbx_strand_id
1 'polypeptide(L)' 'MKYRILIEQDEDGMFVAEVPSLPGCISQGSTRGEVLLNIKEAMEQLMN' A
#
# COMPACT_ATOMS: atom_id res chain seq x y z
N MET A 1 -15.52 1.08 6.40
CA MET A 1 -15.30 0.27 5.20
C MET A 1 -14.02 -0.54 5.36
N LYS A 2 -14.02 -1.74 4.80
CA LYS A 2 -12.86 -2.62 4.89
C LYS A 2 -12.25 -2.82 3.52
N TYR A 3 -10.97 -2.54 3.43
CA TYR A 3 -10.22 -2.79 2.21
C TYR A 3 -9.14 -3.82 2.51
N ARG A 4 -8.94 -4.72 1.58
CA ARG A 4 -7.86 -5.69 1.70
C ARG A 4 -6.58 -5.04 1.18
N ILE A 5 -5.53 -5.09 1.98
CA ILE A 5 -4.22 -4.59 1.61
C ILE A 5 -3.30 -5.79 1.44
N LEU A 6 -2.72 -5.94 0.26
CA LEU A 6 -1.74 -6.98 -0.02
C LEU A 6 -0.35 -6.38 0.12
N ILE A 7 0.49 -7.03 0.91
CA ILE A 7 1.87 -6.56 1.14
C ILE A 7 2.82 -7.65 0.69
N GLU A 8 3.79 -7.27 -0.14
CA GLU A 8 4.85 -8.17 -0.59
C GLU A 8 6.19 -7.49 -0.37
N GLN A 9 7.23 -8.29 -0.19
CA GLN A 9 8.60 -7.80 -0.08
C GLN A 9 9.34 -8.23 -1.34
N ASP A 10 10.03 -7.29 -1.99
CA ASP A 10 10.77 -7.60 -3.20
C ASP A 10 12.19 -8.09 -2.86
N GLU A 11 12.97 -8.37 -3.91
CA GLU A 11 14.32 -8.89 -3.76
C GLU A 11 15.28 -7.94 -3.03
N ASP A 12 15.00 -6.66 -3.12
CA ASP A 12 15.82 -5.63 -2.49
C ASP A 12 15.41 -5.36 -1.04
N GLY A 13 14.39 -6.06 -0.56
CA GLY A 13 13.90 -5.86 0.79
C GLY A 13 12.87 -4.77 0.93
N MET A 14 12.47 -4.13 -0.17
CA MET A 14 11.43 -3.12 -0.15
C MET A 14 10.06 -3.77 -0.04
N PHE A 15 9.18 -3.14 0.74
CA PHE A 15 7.81 -3.59 0.85
C PHE A 15 6.95 -2.85 -0.17
N VAL A 16 6.04 -3.58 -0.79
CA VAL A 16 5.08 -3.03 -1.75
C VAL A 16 3.68 -3.39 -1.25
N ALA A 17 2.81 -2.41 -1.19
CA ALA A 17 1.42 -2.61 -0.78
C ALA A 17 0.49 -2.25 -1.93
N GLU A 18 -0.60 -2.99 -2.02
CA GLU A 18 -1.59 -2.79 -3.07
C GLU A 18 -2.98 -3.01 -2.51
N VAL A 19 -3.93 -2.22 -2.98
CA VAL A 19 -5.35 -2.42 -2.65
C VAL A 19 -6.07 -2.84 -3.93
N PRO A 20 -6.33 -4.15 -4.11
CA PRO A 20 -6.90 -4.64 -5.39
C PRO A 20 -8.25 -4.03 -5.75
N SER A 21 -9.06 -3.67 -4.76
CA SER A 21 -10.37 -3.07 -5.02
C SER A 21 -10.32 -1.60 -5.44
N LEU A 22 -9.14 -0.97 -5.34
CA LEU A 22 -8.95 0.42 -5.73
C LEU A 22 -7.89 0.46 -6.84
N PRO A 23 -8.29 0.51 -8.11
CA PRO A 23 -7.33 0.51 -9.22
C PRO A 23 -6.30 1.62 -9.10
N GLY A 24 -5.04 1.26 -9.26
CA GLY A 24 -3.94 2.21 -9.17
C GLY A 24 -3.49 2.55 -7.76
N CYS A 25 -4.12 1.95 -6.74
CA CYS A 25 -3.74 2.19 -5.36
C CYS A 25 -2.60 1.25 -4.98
N ILE A 26 -1.37 1.72 -5.17
CA ILE A 26 -0.18 0.95 -4.87
C ILE A 26 0.84 1.89 -4.22
N SER A 27 1.63 1.35 -3.29
CA SER A 27 2.64 2.15 -2.62
C SER A 27 3.81 1.26 -2.22
N GLN A 28 4.92 1.87 -1.78
CA GLN A 28 6.08 1.11 -1.35
C GLN A 28 6.73 1.81 -0.16
N GLY A 29 7.54 1.06 0.56
CA GLY A 29 8.27 1.58 1.70
C GLY A 29 9.41 0.67 2.08
N SER A 30 10.36 1.18 2.86
CA SER A 30 11.52 0.41 3.28
C SER A 30 11.21 -0.49 4.48
N THR A 31 10.12 -0.23 5.18
CA THR A 31 9.66 -1.06 6.29
C THR A 31 8.17 -1.34 6.13
N ARG A 32 7.70 -2.37 6.83
CA ARG A 32 6.28 -2.70 6.81
C ARG A 32 5.41 -1.57 7.35
N GLY A 33 5.85 -0.93 8.43
CA GLY A 33 5.13 0.21 8.99
C GLY A 33 5.06 1.37 8.04
N GLU A 34 6.16 1.64 7.34
CA GLU A 34 6.22 2.72 6.37
C GLU A 34 5.28 2.47 5.19
N VAL A 35 5.28 1.24 4.65
CA VAL A 35 4.41 0.94 3.51
C VAL A 35 2.93 1.00 3.90
N LEU A 36 2.60 0.60 5.12
CA LEU A 36 1.22 0.70 5.61
C LEU A 36 0.77 2.15 5.70
N LEU A 37 1.63 3.01 6.20
CA LEU A 37 1.33 4.44 6.27
C LEU A 37 1.16 5.02 4.88
N ASN A 38 2.06 4.67 3.97
CA ASN A 38 2.01 5.18 2.59
C ASN A 38 0.77 4.71 1.85
N ILE A 39 0.37 3.46 2.02
CA ILE A 39 -0.81 2.95 1.33
C ILE A 39 -2.09 3.59 1.87
N LYS A 40 -2.13 3.90 3.16
CA LYS A 40 -3.26 4.61 3.74
C LYS A 40 -3.42 6.00 3.14
N GLU A 41 -2.31 6.71 2.97
CA GLU A 41 -2.34 8.03 2.34
C GLU A 41 -2.82 7.95 0.90
N ALA A 42 -2.36 6.94 0.17
CA ALA A 42 -2.80 6.73 -1.21
C ALA A 42 -4.30 6.46 -1.28
N MET A 43 -4.82 5.66 -0.34
CA MET A 43 -6.25 5.38 -0.27
C MET A 43 -7.05 6.64 0.00
N GLU A 44 -6.60 7.46 0.92
CA GLU A 44 -7.28 8.71 1.26
C GLU A 44 -7.36 9.65 0.07
N GLN A 45 -6.29 9.74 -0.71
CA GLN A 45 -6.26 10.58 -1.90
C GLN A 45 -7.24 10.10 -2.97
N LEU A 46 -7.37 8.79 -3.11
CA LEU A 46 -8.29 8.22 -4.10
C LEU A 46 -9.76 8.38 -3.69
N MET A 47 -10.01 8.47 -2.40
CA MET A 47 -11.38 8.60 -1.90
C MET A 47 -11.88 10.03 -1.80
N ASN A 48 -11.02 10.99 -1.92
CA ASN A 48 -11.41 12.40 -1.85
C ASN A 48 -11.86 12.92 -3.21
#